data_80d87e8bde72fb8ccbc75a0ccb959f11
#
_entry.id   80d87e8bde72fb8ccbc75a0ccb959f11
#
_cell.length_a   1.000
_cell.length_b   1.000
_cell.length_c   1.000
_cell.angle_alpha   90.00
_cell.angle_beta   90.00
_cell.angle_gamma   90.00
#
_symmetry.space_group_name_H-M   'P 1'
#
loop_
_entity.id
_entity.type
_entity.pdbx_description
1 polymer ?
#
loop_
_entity_poly.entity_id
_entity_poly.type
_entity_poly.pdbx_seq_one_letter_code
_entity_poly.pdbx_strand_id
1 'polypeptide(L)'
;LIGIISTFDLLRAYFPFGGFPWGSTSTVLISGYRDTSFNLLPSIFKTFGPTGYSLIIQSLTLLIVLFVLENKKKYTYLKDSLVFFILIFTPLSLFLLNDSFNLLDKNNKSEQISVVIVQGNSPCPGAKNRCNNERARIYESHINLTKSISSEKDLIIWPESSTGFNNDPLIHDRVLTDIQIEVERLNSYFLIGGDRPIREANFENYGLFINNEGTIVDQYLKQHPVPFGEYIPFRRYLDWIPSLSLVPRDMIRGEQEKIFQMGSHKLASVISFEGSFQRYIRGSVQAGAEIIVILTNQASYGESGMSDQFILMSRANAISNDRPVIHSAITGKSAFIDNNGKVLSQTNLFTSEILNENINPINS
;
A
#
# COMPACT_ATOMS: atom_id res chain seq x y z
N LEU A 1 -4.87 -11.70 29.04
CA LEU A 1 -3.72 -11.69 28.15
C LEU A 1 -4.09 -11.25 26.72
N ILE A 2 -5.06 -11.92 26.05
CA ILE A 2 -5.50 -11.58 24.69
C ILE A 2 -5.90 -10.11 24.62
N GLY A 3 -6.77 -9.63 25.52
CA GLY A 3 -7.20 -8.25 25.55
C GLY A 3 -6.03 -7.25 25.64
N ILE A 4 -5.00 -7.58 26.42
CA ILE A 4 -3.80 -6.75 26.54
C ILE A 4 -3.01 -6.70 25.22
N ILE A 5 -2.77 -7.84 24.60
CA ILE A 5 -2.01 -7.91 23.32
C ILE A 5 -2.77 -7.18 22.21
N SER A 6 -4.08 -7.43 22.08
CA SER A 6 -4.90 -6.79 21.06
C SER A 6 -5.05 -5.29 21.28
N THR A 7 -5.17 -4.84 22.55
CA THR A 7 -5.18 -3.42 22.89
C THR A 7 -3.84 -2.77 22.53
N PHE A 8 -2.72 -3.45 22.80
CA PHE A 8 -1.40 -2.96 22.43
C PHE A 8 -1.24 -2.85 20.90
N ASP A 9 -1.66 -3.86 20.14
CA ASP A 9 -1.63 -3.82 18.67
C ASP A 9 -2.50 -2.69 18.12
N LEU A 10 -3.67 -2.47 18.70
CA LEU A 10 -4.56 -1.38 18.34
C LEU A 10 -3.93 -0.01 18.67
N LEU A 11 -3.42 0.15 19.90
CA LEU A 11 -2.75 1.39 20.30
C LEU A 11 -1.56 1.71 19.39
N ARG A 12 -0.75 0.70 19.08
CA ARG A 12 0.40 0.85 18.18
C ARG A 12 -0.02 1.30 16.77
N ALA A 13 -1.18 0.91 16.30
CA ALA A 13 -1.70 1.31 14.99
C ALA A 13 -2.11 2.79 14.91
N TYR A 14 -2.26 3.48 16.06
CA TYR A 14 -2.70 4.87 16.13
C TYR A 14 -1.76 5.79 16.90
N PHE A 15 -0.91 5.27 17.77
CA PHE A 15 -0.05 6.04 18.68
C PHE A 15 1.36 5.43 18.77
N PRO A 16 2.43 6.28 18.90
CA PRO A 16 2.47 7.74 18.76
C PRO A 16 2.48 8.19 17.29
N PHE A 17 2.36 9.49 17.05
CA PHE A 17 2.49 10.16 15.74
C PHE A 17 1.63 9.59 14.61
N GLY A 18 0.45 9.07 14.94
CA GLY A 18 -0.45 8.42 13.97
C GLY A 18 -0.25 6.92 13.86
N GLY A 19 0.72 6.34 14.56
CA GLY A 19 0.92 4.90 14.74
C GLY A 19 1.94 4.27 13.82
N PHE A 20 2.16 2.97 14.07
CA PHE A 20 3.05 2.10 13.32
C PHE A 20 2.46 0.68 13.23
N PRO A 21 1.58 0.38 12.24
CA PRO A 21 0.85 -0.89 12.16
C PRO A 21 1.69 -2.06 11.62
N TRP A 22 2.99 -1.90 11.50
CA TRP A 22 3.91 -2.91 10.96
C TRP A 22 4.01 -4.14 11.85
N GLY A 23 4.10 -5.34 11.24
CA GLY A 23 4.33 -6.58 11.99
C GLY A 23 3.12 -7.07 12.80
N SER A 24 1.89 -6.83 12.33
CA SER A 24 0.70 -7.43 12.94
C SER A 24 0.69 -8.96 12.74
N THR A 25 0.17 -9.70 13.73
CA THR A 25 0.06 -11.18 13.66
C THR A 25 -0.69 -11.64 12.40
N SER A 26 -1.67 -10.88 11.96
CA SER A 26 -2.45 -11.16 10.76
C SER A 26 -1.61 -11.16 9.47
N THR A 27 -0.66 -10.24 9.34
CA THR A 27 0.21 -10.13 8.15
C THR A 27 1.13 -11.34 8.00
N VAL A 28 1.64 -11.87 9.11
CA VAL A 28 2.52 -13.06 9.12
C VAL A 28 1.80 -14.27 8.54
N LEU A 29 0.51 -14.44 8.84
CA LEU A 29 -0.25 -15.60 8.39
C LEU A 29 -0.62 -15.56 6.91
N ILE A 30 -0.71 -14.35 6.33
CA ILE A 30 -0.88 -14.20 4.87
C ILE A 30 0.36 -14.68 4.12
N SER A 31 1.54 -14.65 4.72
CA SER A 31 2.77 -15.15 4.08
C SER A 31 2.69 -16.62 3.67
N GLY A 32 1.99 -17.45 4.47
CA GLY A 32 1.76 -18.86 4.19
C GLY A 32 0.56 -19.15 3.28
N TYR A 33 -0.24 -18.12 2.97
CA TYR A 33 -1.42 -18.29 2.12
C TYR A 33 -0.98 -18.55 0.67
N ARG A 34 -1.14 -19.80 0.25
CA ARG A 34 -1.07 -20.19 -1.15
C ARG A 34 -2.49 -20.24 -1.69
N ASP A 35 -2.66 -19.82 -2.93
CA ASP A 35 -3.93 -19.90 -3.64
C ASP A 35 -4.39 -21.37 -3.73
N THR A 36 -5.09 -21.79 -2.70
CA THR A 36 -5.75 -23.10 -2.65
C THR A 36 -7.24 -22.82 -2.77
N SER A 37 -7.98 -23.73 -3.39
CA SER A 37 -9.43 -23.67 -3.59
C SER A 37 -10.26 -23.53 -2.28
N PHE A 38 -9.63 -23.37 -1.14
CA PHE A 38 -10.26 -23.23 0.16
C PHE A 38 -10.20 -21.76 0.63
N ASN A 39 -11.25 -21.00 0.33
CA ASN A 39 -11.33 -19.55 0.53
C ASN A 39 -11.67 -19.09 1.96
N LEU A 40 -11.46 -19.91 2.98
CA LEU A 40 -11.81 -19.56 4.36
C LEU A 40 -11.01 -18.36 4.90
N LEU A 41 -9.71 -18.32 4.63
CA LEU A 41 -8.83 -17.24 5.11
C LEU A 41 -9.18 -15.87 4.52
N PRO A 42 -9.34 -15.72 3.19
CA PRO A 42 -9.82 -14.47 2.60
C PRO A 42 -11.17 -14.03 3.16
N SER A 43 -12.13 -14.91 3.32
CA SER A 43 -13.46 -14.57 3.85
C SER A 43 -13.40 -14.02 5.29
N ILE A 44 -12.58 -14.61 6.17
CA ILE A 44 -12.35 -14.11 7.52
C ILE A 44 -11.72 -12.72 7.48
N PHE A 45 -10.74 -12.52 6.60
CA PHE A 45 -10.08 -11.23 6.44
C PHE A 45 -11.01 -10.14 5.89
N LYS A 46 -11.83 -10.45 4.90
CA LYS A 46 -12.84 -9.52 4.35
C LYS A 46 -13.82 -9.07 5.42
N THR A 47 -14.26 -10.00 6.27
CA THR A 47 -15.29 -9.73 7.30
C THR A 47 -14.74 -8.96 8.51
N PHE A 48 -13.59 -9.37 9.04
CA PHE A 48 -13.05 -8.89 10.32
C PHE A 48 -11.83 -7.97 10.20
N GLY A 49 -11.28 -7.89 9.02
CA GLY A 49 -10.02 -7.18 8.77
C GLY A 49 -8.83 -7.80 9.52
N PRO A 50 -7.64 -7.19 9.42
CA PRO A 50 -6.42 -7.68 10.07
C PRO A 50 -6.53 -7.75 11.59
N THR A 51 -7.18 -6.77 12.22
CA THR A 51 -7.33 -6.71 13.68
C THR A 51 -8.20 -7.85 14.22
N GLY A 52 -9.37 -8.07 13.59
CA GLY A 52 -10.25 -9.17 13.99
C GLY A 52 -9.61 -10.53 13.75
N TYR A 53 -8.89 -10.71 12.66
CA TYR A 53 -8.15 -11.93 12.38
C TYR A 53 -7.03 -12.18 13.41
N SER A 54 -6.30 -11.14 13.82
CA SER A 54 -5.32 -11.24 14.91
C SER A 54 -5.97 -11.69 16.22
N LEU A 55 -7.13 -11.14 16.56
CA LEU A 55 -7.91 -11.56 17.74
C LEU A 55 -8.28 -13.04 17.69
N ILE A 56 -8.75 -13.53 16.54
CA ILE A 56 -9.09 -14.94 16.33
C ILE A 56 -7.89 -15.84 16.61
N ILE A 57 -6.74 -15.54 15.98
CA ILE A 57 -5.52 -16.34 16.15
C ILE A 57 -5.01 -16.32 17.59
N GLN A 58 -5.00 -15.16 18.24
CA GLN A 58 -4.59 -15.04 19.64
C GLN A 58 -5.50 -15.84 20.56
N SER A 59 -6.82 -15.85 20.28
CA SER A 59 -7.81 -16.63 21.03
C SER A 59 -7.59 -18.12 20.85
N LEU A 60 -7.38 -18.59 19.63
CA LEU A 60 -7.04 -20.00 19.33
C LEU A 60 -5.77 -20.43 20.03
N THR A 61 -4.73 -19.60 19.96
CA THR A 61 -3.44 -19.87 20.64
C THR A 61 -3.64 -20.02 22.14
N LEU A 62 -4.39 -19.11 22.77
CA LEU A 62 -4.67 -19.21 24.21
C LEU A 62 -5.44 -20.50 24.56
N LEU A 63 -6.44 -20.89 23.76
CA LEU A 63 -7.18 -22.13 23.98
C LEU A 63 -6.26 -23.35 23.93
N ILE A 64 -5.36 -23.42 22.96
CA ILE A 64 -4.36 -24.50 22.86
C ILE A 64 -3.48 -24.52 24.11
N VAL A 65 -2.98 -23.38 24.55
CA VAL A 65 -2.15 -23.27 25.78
C VAL A 65 -2.93 -23.73 27.01
N LEU A 66 -4.18 -23.28 27.17
CA LEU A 66 -5.02 -23.68 28.30
C LEU A 66 -5.32 -25.21 28.29
N PHE A 67 -5.58 -25.77 27.10
CA PHE A 67 -5.78 -27.22 26.93
C PHE A 67 -4.55 -28.03 27.37
N VAL A 68 -3.37 -27.60 26.94
CA VAL A 68 -2.10 -28.24 27.32
C VAL A 68 -1.85 -28.15 28.84
N LEU A 69 -2.19 -26.99 29.44
CA LEU A 69 -2.02 -26.78 30.88
C LEU A 69 -3.03 -27.54 31.71
N GLU A 70 -4.28 -27.69 31.25
CA GLU A 70 -5.32 -28.47 31.92
C GLU A 70 -5.00 -29.96 31.97
N ASN A 71 -4.45 -30.52 30.88
CA ASN A 71 -3.98 -31.91 30.86
C ASN A 71 -2.87 -32.18 31.91
N LYS A 72 -2.26 -31.12 32.47
CA LYS A 72 -1.33 -31.20 33.61
C LYS A 72 -2.01 -30.98 34.98
N LYS A 73 -3.34 -31.07 35.05
CA LYS A 73 -4.18 -30.88 36.28
C LYS A 73 -4.00 -29.50 36.95
N LYS A 74 -3.71 -28.46 36.22
CA LYS A 74 -3.41 -27.14 36.79
C LYS A 74 -4.55 -26.11 36.70
N TYR A 75 -5.57 -26.29 35.83
CA TYR A 75 -6.59 -25.24 35.60
C TYR A 75 -7.96 -25.82 35.23
N THR A 76 -9.03 -25.31 35.85
CA THR A 76 -10.44 -25.68 35.62
C THR A 76 -11.19 -24.79 34.64
N TYR A 77 -10.49 -23.75 34.06
CA TYR A 77 -11.12 -22.71 33.27
C TYR A 77 -11.35 -23.05 31.78
N LEU A 78 -10.96 -24.23 31.33
CA LEU A 78 -11.07 -24.62 29.92
C LEU A 78 -12.51 -24.67 29.43
N LYS A 79 -13.41 -25.22 30.27
CA LYS A 79 -14.83 -25.34 29.90
C LYS A 79 -15.49 -24.00 29.65
N ASP A 80 -15.21 -23.00 30.51
CA ASP A 80 -15.77 -21.66 30.38
C ASP A 80 -15.19 -20.95 29.18
N SER A 81 -13.90 -21.10 28.92
CA SER A 81 -13.23 -20.56 27.75
C SER A 81 -13.69 -21.19 26.44
N LEU A 82 -13.98 -22.51 26.44
CA LEU A 82 -14.50 -23.21 25.27
C LEU A 82 -15.96 -22.81 24.98
N VAL A 83 -16.80 -22.65 26.00
CA VAL A 83 -18.17 -22.16 25.85
C VAL A 83 -18.18 -20.74 25.30
N PHE A 84 -17.34 -19.86 25.84
CA PHE A 84 -17.19 -18.48 25.34
C PHE A 84 -16.73 -18.45 23.88
N PHE A 85 -15.76 -19.30 23.51
CA PHE A 85 -15.28 -19.45 22.15
C PHE A 85 -16.40 -19.94 21.22
N ILE A 86 -17.13 -20.98 21.57
CA ILE A 86 -18.25 -21.50 20.77
C ILE A 86 -19.34 -20.45 20.59
N LEU A 87 -19.72 -19.72 21.65
CA LEU A 87 -20.73 -18.67 21.57
C LEU A 87 -20.36 -17.51 20.65
N ILE A 88 -19.08 -17.15 20.55
CA ILE A 88 -18.60 -16.10 19.66
C ILE A 88 -18.39 -16.63 18.23
N PHE A 89 -17.81 -17.81 18.08
CA PHE A 89 -17.36 -18.30 16.78
C PHE A 89 -18.41 -19.09 16.00
N THR A 90 -19.45 -19.64 16.66
CA THR A 90 -20.52 -20.32 15.92
C THR A 90 -21.39 -19.37 15.10
N PRO A 91 -21.89 -18.23 15.61
CA PRO A 91 -22.58 -17.25 14.78
C PRO A 91 -21.69 -16.69 13.67
N LEU A 92 -20.42 -16.51 14.00
CA LEU A 92 -19.40 -16.04 13.11
C LEU A 92 -19.15 -16.99 11.94
N SER A 93 -18.99 -18.28 12.20
CA SER A 93 -18.78 -19.29 11.17
C SER A 93 -20.02 -19.45 10.27
N LEU A 94 -21.22 -19.34 10.84
CA LEU A 94 -22.47 -19.38 10.08
C LEU A 94 -22.60 -18.16 9.14
N PHE A 95 -22.22 -16.97 9.63
CA PHE A 95 -22.19 -15.76 8.81
C PHE A 95 -21.18 -15.89 7.66
N LEU A 96 -19.96 -16.39 7.95
CA LEU A 96 -18.92 -16.59 6.94
C LEU A 96 -19.30 -17.63 5.87
N LEU A 97 -20.00 -18.70 6.28
CA LEU A 97 -20.50 -19.70 5.34
C LEU A 97 -21.54 -19.08 4.40
N ASN A 98 -22.46 -18.28 4.94
CA ASN A 98 -23.49 -17.60 4.14
C ASN A 98 -22.88 -16.58 3.18
N ASP A 99 -21.88 -15.81 3.61
CA ASP A 99 -21.18 -14.84 2.78
C ASP A 99 -20.35 -15.52 1.67
N SER A 100 -19.73 -16.66 1.97
CA SER A 100 -19.00 -17.46 0.97
C SER A 100 -19.93 -18.01 -0.13
N PHE A 101 -21.16 -18.35 0.19
CA PHE A 101 -22.15 -18.75 -0.83
C PHE A 101 -22.59 -17.59 -1.72
N ASN A 102 -22.73 -16.38 -1.17
CA ASN A 102 -23.09 -15.19 -1.90
C ASN A 102 -21.96 -14.66 -2.81
N LEU A 103 -20.69 -14.93 -2.44
CA LEU A 103 -19.51 -14.54 -3.24
C LEU A 103 -19.35 -15.39 -4.52
N LEU A 104 -19.87 -16.61 -4.56
CA LEU A 104 -19.84 -17.47 -5.74
C LEU A 104 -20.74 -16.95 -6.88
N ASP A 105 -21.68 -16.06 -6.59
CA ASP A 105 -22.66 -15.51 -7.56
C ASP A 105 -22.27 -14.15 -8.14
N LYS A 106 -21.21 -13.50 -7.61
CA LYS A 106 -20.68 -12.23 -8.12
C LYS A 106 -19.66 -12.43 -9.24
N ASN A 107 -20.07 -13.08 -10.34
CA ASN A 107 -19.37 -13.00 -11.63
C ASN A 107 -19.67 -11.64 -12.32
N ASN A 108 -19.40 -10.53 -11.65
CA ASN A 108 -19.33 -9.25 -12.33
C ASN A 108 -18.04 -9.23 -13.16
N LYS A 109 -18.15 -9.62 -14.42
CA LYS A 109 -17.10 -9.39 -15.42
C LYS A 109 -17.06 -7.89 -15.69
N SER A 110 -16.35 -7.15 -14.84
CA SER A 110 -15.89 -5.81 -15.20
C SER A 110 -14.91 -5.93 -16.37
N GLU A 111 -14.91 -4.96 -17.25
CA GLU A 111 -13.91 -4.86 -18.31
C GLU A 111 -12.52 -4.81 -17.70
N GLN A 112 -11.61 -5.66 -18.18
CA GLN A 112 -10.22 -5.67 -17.70
C GLN A 112 -9.51 -4.43 -18.21
N ILE A 113 -8.67 -3.86 -17.37
CA ILE A 113 -7.79 -2.76 -17.76
C ILE A 113 -6.35 -3.25 -17.84
N SER A 114 -5.63 -2.79 -18.86
CA SER A 114 -4.20 -3.04 -19.04
C SER A 114 -3.38 -2.00 -18.30
N VAL A 115 -2.58 -2.43 -17.33
CA VAL A 115 -1.81 -1.53 -16.46
C VAL A 115 -0.33 -1.84 -16.54
N VAL A 116 0.48 -0.78 -16.58
CA VAL A 116 1.94 -0.87 -16.56
C VAL A 116 2.49 -0.15 -15.35
N ILE A 117 3.39 -0.81 -14.62
CA ILE A 117 4.27 -0.17 -13.64
C ILE A 117 5.64 0.04 -14.27
N VAL A 118 6.15 1.25 -14.20
CA VAL A 118 7.50 1.61 -14.61
C VAL A 118 8.38 1.71 -13.36
N GLN A 119 9.20 0.70 -13.10
CA GLN A 119 10.18 0.71 -12.01
C GLN A 119 11.52 1.21 -12.54
N GLY A 120 11.82 2.50 -12.29
CA GLY A 120 13.02 3.14 -12.85
C GLY A 120 14.31 2.82 -12.11
N ASN A 121 14.24 2.27 -10.93
CA ASN A 121 15.32 1.98 -10.00
C ASN A 121 16.11 3.22 -9.55
N SER A 122 16.08 3.50 -8.28
CA SER A 122 16.93 4.50 -7.63
C SER A 122 17.48 3.95 -6.33
N PRO A 123 18.67 3.36 -6.32
CA PRO A 123 19.24 2.75 -5.14
C PRO A 123 19.65 3.77 -4.07
N CYS A 124 19.42 5.07 -4.32
CA CYS A 124 19.76 6.13 -3.41
C CYS A 124 18.64 6.43 -2.40
N PRO A 125 18.80 6.08 -1.11
CA PRO A 125 17.86 6.46 -0.06
C PRO A 125 17.74 7.98 0.08
N GLY A 126 16.53 8.48 0.38
CA GLY A 126 16.25 9.91 0.53
C GLY A 126 17.17 10.65 1.50
N ALA A 127 17.60 9.98 2.58
CA ALA A 127 18.44 10.56 3.63
C ALA A 127 19.97 10.53 3.37
N LYS A 128 20.45 10.02 2.23
CA LYS A 128 21.89 9.98 1.93
C LYS A 128 22.35 11.16 1.08
N ASN A 129 23.25 11.98 1.61
CA ASN A 129 23.78 13.16 0.94
C ASN A 129 24.71 12.87 -0.27
N ARG A 130 25.15 11.63 -0.48
CA ARG A 130 26.15 11.28 -1.50
C ARG A 130 25.61 10.77 -2.84
N CYS A 131 24.33 10.91 -3.09
CA CYS A 131 23.65 10.33 -4.24
C CYS A 131 23.13 11.36 -5.26
N ASN A 132 23.71 12.55 -5.34
CA ASN A 132 23.19 13.62 -6.18
C ASN A 132 23.09 13.24 -7.67
N ASN A 133 24.07 12.51 -8.20
CA ASN A 133 24.06 12.08 -9.60
C ASN A 133 22.99 11.01 -9.89
N GLU A 134 22.73 10.12 -8.95
CA GLU A 134 21.68 9.10 -9.09
C GLU A 134 20.29 9.72 -9.00
N ARG A 135 20.10 10.68 -8.08
CA ARG A 135 18.84 11.44 -7.97
C ARG A 135 18.52 12.24 -9.23
N ALA A 136 19.53 12.83 -9.88
CA ALA A 136 19.35 13.56 -11.13
C ALA A 136 18.86 12.64 -12.27
N ARG A 137 19.16 11.35 -12.22
CA ARG A 137 18.80 10.36 -13.25
C ARG A 137 17.46 9.67 -13.01
N ILE A 138 16.82 9.88 -11.86
CA ILE A 138 15.56 9.20 -11.52
C ILE A 138 14.50 9.43 -12.61
N TYR A 139 14.26 10.67 -12.96
CA TYR A 139 13.32 11.05 -14.02
C TYR A 139 13.71 10.41 -15.37
N GLU A 140 14.98 10.53 -15.76
CA GLU A 140 15.48 9.99 -17.03
C GLU A 140 15.27 8.48 -17.13
N SER A 141 15.46 7.75 -16.05
CA SER A 141 15.22 6.31 -16.00
C SER A 141 13.74 5.98 -16.28
N HIS A 142 12.82 6.67 -15.62
CA HIS A 142 11.38 6.43 -15.79
C HIS A 142 10.90 6.82 -17.20
N ILE A 143 11.27 7.99 -17.70
CA ILE A 143 10.86 8.44 -19.05
C ILE A 143 11.44 7.53 -20.15
N ASN A 144 12.69 7.08 -20.01
CA ASN A 144 13.33 6.20 -20.99
C ASN A 144 12.69 4.80 -21.01
N LEU A 145 12.33 4.23 -19.85
CA LEU A 145 11.58 3.00 -19.79
C LEU A 145 10.18 3.19 -20.40
N THR A 146 9.51 4.30 -20.13
CA THR A 146 8.19 4.59 -20.71
C THR A 146 8.26 4.65 -22.25
N LYS A 147 9.31 5.28 -22.82
CA LYS A 147 9.55 5.30 -24.26
C LYS A 147 9.70 3.92 -24.90
N SER A 148 10.11 2.91 -24.13
CA SER A 148 10.25 1.54 -24.61
C SER A 148 8.93 0.76 -24.67
N ILE A 149 7.84 1.29 -24.10
CA ILE A 149 6.51 0.68 -24.19
C ILE A 149 6.00 0.83 -25.63
N SER A 150 5.67 -0.28 -26.29
CA SER A 150 5.35 -0.33 -27.70
C SER A 150 3.85 -0.39 -28.04
N SER A 151 2.97 -0.55 -27.04
CA SER A 151 1.53 -0.70 -27.22
C SER A 151 0.75 0.19 -26.27
N GLU A 152 -0.43 0.61 -26.70
CA GLU A 152 -1.39 1.34 -25.86
C GLU A 152 -1.70 0.58 -24.57
N LYS A 153 -1.94 1.34 -23.51
CA LYS A 153 -2.28 0.84 -22.17
C LYS A 153 -3.34 1.74 -21.57
N ASP A 154 -4.19 1.18 -20.71
CA ASP A 154 -5.17 2.01 -20.03
C ASP A 154 -4.53 2.90 -18.97
N LEU A 155 -3.52 2.38 -18.23
CA LEU A 155 -2.88 3.11 -17.15
C LEU A 155 -1.38 2.84 -17.09
N ILE A 156 -0.58 3.90 -16.96
CA ILE A 156 0.86 3.84 -16.70
C ILE A 156 1.13 4.46 -15.34
N ILE A 157 1.90 3.75 -14.50
CA ILE A 157 2.16 4.15 -13.12
C ILE A 157 3.66 4.33 -12.91
N TRP A 158 4.04 5.50 -12.43
CA TRP A 158 5.37 5.80 -11.91
C TRP A 158 5.33 5.87 -10.38
N PRO A 159 6.27 5.24 -9.67
CA PRO A 159 6.27 5.15 -8.21
C PRO A 159 6.52 6.49 -7.52
N GLU A 160 6.47 6.49 -6.18
CA GLU A 160 6.81 7.63 -5.31
C GLU A 160 8.19 8.21 -5.65
N SER A 161 8.30 9.53 -5.70
CA SER A 161 9.55 10.27 -5.98
C SER A 161 10.17 10.01 -7.35
N SER A 162 9.43 9.48 -8.33
CA SER A 162 9.93 9.09 -9.66
C SER A 162 10.42 10.27 -10.52
N THR A 163 9.96 11.48 -10.23
CA THR A 163 10.44 12.70 -10.91
C THR A 163 11.67 13.30 -10.21
N GLY A 164 11.85 13.04 -8.92
CA GLY A 164 12.82 13.74 -8.07
C GLY A 164 12.48 15.22 -7.91
N PHE A 165 13.12 15.89 -6.95
CA PHE A 165 12.86 17.31 -6.64
C PHE A 165 13.16 18.29 -7.78
N ASN A 166 14.05 17.93 -8.70
CA ASN A 166 14.54 18.84 -9.74
C ASN A 166 13.76 18.71 -11.07
N ASN A 167 12.85 17.76 -11.18
CA ASN A 167 12.09 17.48 -12.39
C ASN A 167 10.59 17.37 -12.09
N ASP A 168 10.08 18.22 -11.20
CA ASP A 168 8.66 18.28 -10.92
C ASP A 168 7.88 18.81 -12.15
N PRO A 169 6.97 18.03 -12.75
CA PRO A 169 6.19 18.45 -13.92
C PRO A 169 5.25 19.62 -13.64
N LEU A 170 4.97 19.92 -12.37
CA LEU A 170 4.13 21.08 -11.99
C LEU A 170 4.94 22.39 -11.92
N ILE A 171 6.27 22.31 -12.02
CA ILE A 171 7.18 23.48 -11.99
C ILE A 171 7.93 23.61 -13.31
N HIS A 172 8.26 22.48 -13.95
CA HIS A 172 9.12 22.44 -15.13
C HIS A 172 8.34 22.02 -16.38
N ASP A 173 7.94 23.00 -17.20
CA ASP A 173 7.16 22.78 -18.43
C ASP A 173 7.79 21.73 -19.36
N ARG A 174 9.11 21.68 -19.46
CA ARG A 174 9.81 20.67 -20.27
C ARG A 174 9.48 19.25 -19.79
N VAL A 175 9.49 19.01 -18.48
CA VAL A 175 9.20 17.69 -17.90
C VAL A 175 7.76 17.31 -18.17
N LEU A 176 6.83 18.25 -17.99
CA LEU A 176 5.42 18.05 -18.31
C LEU A 176 5.23 17.74 -19.79
N THR A 177 5.86 18.48 -20.68
CA THR A 177 5.79 18.26 -22.13
C THR A 177 6.33 16.88 -22.52
N ASP A 178 7.48 16.46 -21.96
CA ASP A 178 8.06 15.14 -22.23
C ASP A 178 7.09 14.01 -21.80
N ILE A 179 6.39 14.19 -20.67
CA ILE A 179 5.39 13.24 -20.17
C ILE A 179 4.15 13.25 -21.09
N GLN A 180 3.65 14.43 -21.48
CA GLN A 180 2.49 14.57 -22.35
C GLN A 180 2.70 13.91 -23.71
N ILE A 181 3.90 14.00 -24.28
CA ILE A 181 4.24 13.29 -25.53
C ILE A 181 4.07 11.79 -25.38
N GLU A 182 4.46 11.20 -24.22
CA GLU A 182 4.30 9.78 -23.98
C GLU A 182 2.83 9.40 -23.69
N VAL A 183 2.08 10.26 -23.00
CA VAL A 183 0.63 10.11 -22.78
C VAL A 183 -0.10 10.02 -24.12
N GLU A 184 0.15 10.98 -25.03
CA GLU A 184 -0.45 11.01 -26.35
C GLU A 184 -0.03 9.80 -27.20
N ARG A 185 1.27 9.48 -27.21
CA ARG A 185 1.82 8.34 -27.97
C ARG A 185 1.22 7.00 -27.56
N LEU A 186 0.94 6.82 -26.27
CA LEU A 186 0.41 5.57 -25.70
C LEU A 186 -1.09 5.61 -25.52
N ASN A 187 -1.74 6.77 -25.76
CA ASN A 187 -3.18 6.98 -25.51
C ASN A 187 -3.60 6.48 -24.12
N SER A 188 -2.79 6.77 -23.11
CA SER A 188 -2.87 6.16 -21.78
C SER A 188 -3.07 7.21 -20.69
N TYR A 189 -3.79 6.85 -19.62
CA TYR A 189 -3.76 7.61 -18.37
C TYR A 189 -2.43 7.39 -17.64
N PHE A 190 -1.95 8.41 -16.94
CA PHE A 190 -0.73 8.33 -16.14
C PHE A 190 -1.01 8.68 -14.68
N LEU A 191 -0.44 7.90 -13.76
CA LEU A 191 -0.36 8.23 -12.34
C LEU A 191 1.11 8.30 -11.93
N ILE A 192 1.58 9.48 -11.59
CA ILE A 192 3.01 9.78 -11.39
C ILE A 192 3.24 10.22 -9.96
N GLY A 193 4.10 9.50 -9.23
CA GLY A 193 4.57 9.89 -7.90
C GLY A 193 5.71 10.92 -7.99
N GLY A 194 5.57 12.04 -7.31
CA GLY A 194 6.55 13.12 -7.32
C GLY A 194 6.69 13.82 -5.98
N ASP A 195 7.78 14.58 -5.86
CA ASP A 195 8.07 15.44 -4.72
C ASP A 195 8.25 16.88 -5.20
N ARG A 196 7.60 17.83 -4.53
CA ARG A 196 7.65 19.25 -4.88
C ARG A 196 8.12 20.11 -3.72
N PRO A 197 9.20 20.90 -3.87
CA PRO A 197 9.56 21.92 -2.90
C PRO A 197 8.53 23.05 -2.93
N ILE A 198 7.98 23.43 -1.77
CA ILE A 198 6.99 24.52 -1.66
C ILE A 198 7.67 25.80 -1.18
N ARG A 199 8.51 25.70 -0.18
CA ARG A 199 9.33 26.78 0.39
C ARG A 199 10.64 26.16 0.88
N GLU A 200 11.56 26.99 1.35
CA GLU A 200 12.86 26.51 1.84
C GLU A 200 12.75 25.35 2.86
N ALA A 201 11.75 25.39 3.74
CA ALA A 201 11.59 24.45 4.84
C ALA A 201 10.49 23.37 4.61
N ASN A 202 9.78 23.40 3.48
CA ASN A 202 8.64 22.50 3.26
C ASN A 202 8.68 21.84 1.88
N PHE A 203 8.02 20.67 1.77
CA PHE A 203 7.78 19.99 0.51
C PHE A 203 6.44 19.24 0.54
N GLU A 204 5.95 18.90 -0.63
CA GLU A 204 4.81 18.01 -0.83
C GLU A 204 5.29 16.71 -1.49
N ASN A 205 4.66 15.61 -1.11
CA ASN A 205 4.76 14.32 -1.77
C ASN A 205 3.38 14.01 -2.37
N TYR A 206 3.31 13.77 -3.67
CA TYR A 206 2.05 13.70 -4.39
C TYR A 206 1.98 12.55 -5.40
N GLY A 207 0.75 12.13 -5.73
CA GLY A 207 0.42 11.33 -6.91
C GLY A 207 -0.34 12.20 -7.91
N LEU A 208 0.27 12.51 -9.05
CA LEU A 208 -0.29 13.33 -10.12
C LEU A 208 -1.04 12.46 -11.12
N PHE A 209 -2.30 12.76 -11.39
CA PHE A 209 -3.11 12.03 -12.35
C PHE A 209 -3.31 12.86 -13.63
N ILE A 210 -2.90 12.27 -14.76
CA ILE A 210 -2.97 12.86 -16.10
C ILE A 210 -3.86 11.97 -16.96
N ASN A 211 -4.85 12.56 -17.65
CA ASN A 211 -5.72 11.82 -18.57
C ASN A 211 -4.99 11.50 -19.90
N ASN A 212 -5.60 10.65 -20.70
CA ASN A 212 -5.05 10.25 -22.01
C ASN A 212 -4.98 11.37 -23.07
N GLU A 213 -5.51 12.56 -22.75
CA GLU A 213 -5.38 13.79 -23.55
C GLU A 213 -4.19 14.66 -23.08
N GLY A 214 -3.40 14.20 -22.10
CA GLY A 214 -2.28 14.95 -21.54
C GLY A 214 -2.65 16.03 -20.53
N THR A 215 -3.93 16.11 -20.14
CA THR A 215 -4.39 17.10 -19.16
C THR A 215 -4.18 16.60 -17.75
N ILE A 216 -3.60 17.43 -16.88
CA ILE A 216 -3.55 17.17 -15.43
C ILE A 216 -4.98 17.29 -14.89
N VAL A 217 -5.52 16.19 -14.38
CA VAL A 217 -6.90 16.12 -13.87
C VAL A 217 -6.95 16.49 -12.38
N ASP A 218 -6.11 15.86 -11.56
CA ASP A 218 -6.07 16.09 -10.11
C ASP A 218 -4.76 15.55 -9.53
N GLN A 219 -4.53 15.82 -8.26
CA GLN A 219 -3.40 15.26 -7.50
C GLN A 219 -3.86 14.77 -6.12
N TYR A 220 -3.28 13.68 -5.67
CA TYR A 220 -3.36 13.21 -4.30
C TYR A 220 -2.14 13.71 -3.53
N LEU A 221 -2.33 14.32 -2.38
CA LEU A 221 -1.24 14.69 -1.47
C LEU A 221 -1.16 13.68 -0.32
N LYS A 222 0.03 13.21 -0.02
CA LYS A 222 0.29 12.28 1.08
C LYS A 222 -0.22 12.84 2.41
N GLN A 223 -1.10 12.08 3.08
CA GLN A 223 -1.75 12.50 4.32
C GLN A 223 -0.93 12.10 5.56
N HIS A 224 -0.14 11.01 5.47
CA HIS A 224 0.59 10.47 6.62
C HIS A 224 2.10 10.50 6.41
N PRO A 225 2.76 11.63 6.76
CA PRO A 225 4.22 11.72 6.68
C PRO A 225 4.89 10.81 7.70
N VAL A 226 6.04 10.26 7.33
CA VAL A 226 6.84 9.37 8.19
C VAL A 226 7.55 10.21 9.26
N PRO A 227 7.29 9.97 10.56
CA PRO A 227 7.99 10.66 11.63
C PRO A 227 9.51 10.41 11.54
N PHE A 228 10.29 11.47 11.74
CA PHE A 228 11.77 11.46 11.64
C PHE A 228 12.33 11.09 10.26
N GLY A 229 11.48 10.90 9.26
CA GLY A 229 11.88 10.67 7.87
C GLY A 229 11.41 11.77 6.92
N GLU A 230 10.20 12.27 7.12
CA GLU A 230 9.58 13.29 6.27
C GLU A 230 9.19 14.55 7.06
N TYR A 231 9.21 14.48 8.36
CA TYR A 231 9.10 15.63 9.26
C TYR A 231 9.74 15.29 10.61
N ILE A 232 10.11 16.31 11.37
CA ILE A 232 10.61 16.13 12.72
C ILE A 232 9.53 16.53 13.73
N PRO A 233 8.95 15.55 14.47
CA PRO A 233 8.04 15.86 15.56
C PRO A 233 8.73 16.76 16.57
N PHE A 234 8.05 17.83 16.99
CA PHE A 234 8.60 18.81 17.96
C PHE A 234 9.97 19.39 17.55
N ARG A 235 10.22 19.61 16.26
CA ARG A 235 11.48 20.13 15.69
C ARG A 235 12.10 21.24 16.54
N ARG A 236 11.30 22.20 16.98
CA ARG A 236 11.78 23.32 17.82
C ARG A 236 12.57 22.90 19.06
N TYR A 237 12.29 21.70 19.62
CA TYR A 237 12.97 21.19 20.81
C TYR A 237 14.08 20.21 20.50
N LEU A 238 14.19 19.74 19.27
CA LEU A 238 15.08 18.67 18.87
C LEU A 238 16.16 19.10 17.87
N ASP A 239 16.17 20.36 17.42
CA ASP A 239 17.12 20.88 16.41
C ASP A 239 18.60 20.79 16.81
N TRP A 240 18.87 20.61 18.10
CA TRP A 240 20.23 20.40 18.62
C TRP A 240 20.79 18.98 18.33
N ILE A 241 19.96 18.05 17.84
CA ILE A 241 20.39 16.67 17.53
C ILE A 241 20.92 16.63 16.09
N PRO A 242 22.24 16.39 15.87
CA PRO A 242 22.85 16.48 14.55
C PRO A 242 22.24 15.52 13.52
N SER A 243 21.79 14.31 13.93
CA SER A 243 21.21 13.31 13.03
C SER A 243 19.91 13.78 12.37
N LEU A 244 19.18 14.72 12.98
CA LEU A 244 17.93 15.25 12.46
C LEU A 244 18.13 16.25 11.32
N SER A 245 19.36 16.76 11.11
CA SER A 245 19.70 17.58 9.95
C SER A 245 19.58 16.82 8.62
N LEU A 246 19.49 15.49 8.65
CA LEU A 246 19.22 14.65 7.48
C LEU A 246 17.78 14.85 6.94
N VAL A 247 16.86 15.41 7.74
CA VAL A 247 15.50 15.78 7.36
C VAL A 247 15.37 17.30 7.39
N PRO A 248 15.92 18.01 6.39
CA PRO A 248 16.02 19.47 6.41
C PRO A 248 14.67 20.17 6.20
N ARG A 249 13.67 19.46 5.66
CA ARG A 249 12.35 19.98 5.31
C ARG A 249 11.25 19.14 5.95
N ASP A 250 10.13 19.77 6.28
CA ASP A 250 8.95 19.07 6.78
C ASP A 250 7.91 18.92 5.65
N MET A 251 7.34 17.73 5.51
CA MET A 251 6.31 17.45 4.52
C MET A 251 4.98 18.13 4.91
N ILE A 252 4.37 18.79 3.94
CA ILE A 252 2.99 19.30 4.07
C ILE A 252 2.04 18.12 3.88
N ARG A 253 1.07 17.97 4.79
CA ARG A 253 0.10 16.87 4.76
C ARG A 253 -1.07 17.19 3.82
N GLY A 254 -1.52 16.17 3.09
CA GLY A 254 -2.83 16.18 2.45
C GLY A 254 -3.95 16.04 3.50
N GLU A 255 -5.16 16.41 3.13
CA GLU A 255 -6.30 16.46 4.05
C GLU A 255 -7.35 15.38 3.78
N GLN A 256 -7.41 14.84 2.54
CA GLN A 256 -8.49 13.94 2.14
C GLN A 256 -8.06 12.94 1.07
N GLU A 257 -8.82 11.86 0.97
CA GLU A 257 -8.70 10.89 -0.11
C GLU A 257 -9.06 11.53 -1.45
N LYS A 258 -8.44 11.03 -2.52
CA LYS A 258 -8.75 11.41 -3.90
C LYS A 258 -9.14 10.19 -4.71
N ILE A 259 -10.23 10.34 -5.44
CA ILE A 259 -10.68 9.35 -6.42
C ILE A 259 -10.45 9.92 -7.81
N PHE A 260 -9.67 9.20 -8.59
CA PHE A 260 -9.37 9.54 -9.98
C PHE A 260 -10.32 8.78 -10.90
N GLN A 261 -10.97 9.50 -11.82
CA GLN A 261 -11.83 8.92 -12.83
C GLN A 261 -11.01 8.56 -14.07
N MET A 262 -10.96 7.29 -14.42
CA MET A 262 -10.29 6.74 -15.60
C MET A 262 -11.33 6.07 -16.51
N GLY A 263 -11.85 6.77 -17.48
CA GLY A 263 -12.98 6.30 -18.27
C GLY A 263 -14.18 5.94 -17.39
N SER A 264 -14.62 4.69 -17.41
CA SER A 264 -15.70 4.16 -16.56
C SER A 264 -15.24 3.73 -15.17
N HIS A 265 -13.92 3.66 -14.94
CA HIS A 265 -13.33 3.11 -13.70
C HIS A 265 -12.86 4.20 -12.74
N LYS A 266 -12.79 3.83 -11.47
CA LYS A 266 -12.34 4.70 -10.38
C LYS A 266 -11.14 4.10 -9.67
N LEU A 267 -10.06 4.85 -9.57
CA LEU A 267 -8.89 4.45 -8.82
C LEU A 267 -8.55 5.46 -7.73
N ALA A 268 -7.93 4.98 -6.67
CA ALA A 268 -7.34 5.83 -5.63
C ALA A 268 -5.86 5.54 -5.47
N SER A 269 -5.11 6.57 -5.10
CA SER A 269 -3.71 6.45 -4.75
C SER A 269 -3.51 6.70 -3.28
N VAL A 270 -2.60 5.93 -2.66
CA VAL A 270 -1.99 6.20 -1.38
C VAL A 270 -0.47 6.15 -1.53
N ILE A 271 0.28 6.84 -0.67
CA ILE A 271 1.71 7.00 -0.87
C ILE A 271 2.49 6.35 0.27
N SER A 272 3.38 5.40 -0.09
CA SER A 272 4.39 4.80 0.78
C SER A 272 3.80 4.23 2.07
N PHE A 273 4.25 4.74 3.21
CA PHE A 273 3.86 4.29 4.54
C PHE A 273 2.34 4.21 4.78
N GLU A 274 1.55 5.03 4.08
CA GLU A 274 0.07 4.98 4.12
C GLU A 274 -0.47 3.61 3.72
N GLY A 275 0.18 2.93 2.78
CA GLY A 275 -0.16 1.57 2.36
C GLY A 275 -0.07 0.52 3.47
N SER A 276 0.55 0.84 4.61
CA SER A 276 0.56 -0.02 5.80
C SER A 276 -0.68 0.16 6.69
N PHE A 277 -1.45 1.23 6.52
CA PHE A 277 -2.59 1.56 7.36
C PHE A 277 -3.92 1.26 6.68
N GLN A 278 -4.69 0.37 7.25
CA GLN A 278 -6.04 0.01 6.77
C GLN A 278 -6.97 1.22 6.60
N ARG A 279 -6.84 2.25 7.45
CA ARG A 279 -7.74 3.41 7.42
C ARG A 279 -7.68 4.19 6.11
N TYR A 280 -6.50 4.39 5.50
CA TYR A 280 -6.37 5.11 4.22
C TYR A 280 -6.91 4.29 3.06
N ILE A 281 -6.61 2.99 3.02
CA ILE A 281 -7.13 2.09 2.00
C ILE A 281 -8.65 1.97 2.10
N ARG A 282 -9.17 1.77 3.31
CA ARG A 282 -10.61 1.65 3.54
C ARG A 282 -11.33 2.96 3.24
N GLY A 283 -10.77 4.11 3.59
CA GLY A 283 -11.30 5.43 3.25
C GLY A 283 -11.45 5.58 1.73
N SER A 284 -10.40 5.25 0.97
CA SER A 284 -10.43 5.27 -0.49
C SER A 284 -11.51 4.35 -1.08
N VAL A 285 -11.66 3.13 -0.56
CA VAL A 285 -12.70 2.19 -1.03
C VAL A 285 -14.11 2.70 -0.67
N GLN A 286 -14.31 3.26 0.51
CA GLN A 286 -15.59 3.88 0.91
C GLN A 286 -15.93 5.10 0.04
N ALA A 287 -14.93 5.82 -0.45
CA ALA A 287 -15.11 6.91 -1.40
C ALA A 287 -15.36 6.42 -2.85
N GLY A 288 -15.35 5.10 -3.08
CA GLY A 288 -15.75 4.47 -4.35
C GLY A 288 -14.60 3.98 -5.22
N ALA A 289 -13.37 3.84 -4.70
CA ALA A 289 -12.26 3.27 -5.46
C ALA A 289 -12.51 1.79 -5.81
N GLU A 290 -12.32 1.45 -7.07
CA GLU A 290 -12.39 0.10 -7.64
C GLU A 290 -11.02 -0.57 -7.65
N ILE A 291 -9.96 0.25 -7.67
CA ILE A 291 -8.55 -0.13 -7.71
C ILE A 291 -7.79 0.76 -6.74
N ILE A 292 -6.88 0.16 -5.98
CA ILE A 292 -5.96 0.89 -5.10
C ILE A 292 -4.55 0.87 -5.66
N VAL A 293 -3.92 2.02 -5.77
CA VAL A 293 -2.52 2.17 -6.17
C VAL A 293 -1.70 2.65 -4.98
N ILE A 294 -0.67 1.90 -4.62
CA ILE A 294 0.31 2.27 -3.59
C ILE A 294 1.57 2.70 -4.31
N LEU A 295 1.86 4.00 -4.30
CA LEU A 295 3.11 4.56 -4.82
C LEU A 295 4.15 4.55 -3.70
N THR A 296 5.32 3.92 -3.89
CA THR A 296 6.28 3.79 -2.79
C THR A 296 7.73 3.94 -3.23
N ASN A 297 8.54 4.49 -2.33
CA ASN A 297 10.00 4.54 -2.44
C ASN A 297 10.61 3.69 -1.33
N GLN A 298 11.16 2.54 -1.70
CA GLN A 298 11.73 1.56 -0.77
C GLN A 298 13.27 1.56 -0.77
N ALA A 299 13.92 2.54 -1.37
CA ALA A 299 15.38 2.60 -1.48
C ALA A 299 16.09 2.54 -0.11
N SER A 300 15.46 3.07 0.95
CA SER A 300 15.99 3.02 2.32
C SER A 300 15.93 1.64 2.98
N TYR A 301 15.15 0.72 2.43
CA TYR A 301 15.03 -0.65 2.98
C TYR A 301 16.22 -1.53 2.62
N GLY A 302 16.98 -1.17 1.57
CA GLY A 302 18.11 -1.96 1.10
C GLY A 302 17.69 -3.38 0.71
N GLU A 303 18.58 -4.33 0.93
CA GLU A 303 18.33 -5.77 0.68
C GLU A 303 17.61 -6.49 1.85
N SER A 304 17.01 -5.71 2.76
CA SER A 304 16.27 -6.30 3.89
C SER A 304 14.94 -6.92 3.44
N GLY A 305 14.35 -7.76 4.29
CA GLY A 305 13.02 -8.33 4.07
C GLY A 305 11.85 -7.35 4.16
N MET A 306 12.11 -6.02 4.29
CA MET A 306 11.04 -5.02 4.46
C MET A 306 10.18 -4.87 3.21
N SER A 307 10.78 -4.99 2.00
CA SER A 307 9.99 -4.96 0.75
C SER A 307 9.00 -6.13 0.68
N ASP A 308 9.41 -7.33 1.09
CA ASP A 308 8.51 -8.49 1.15
C ASP A 308 7.40 -8.30 2.19
N GLN A 309 7.72 -7.72 3.35
CA GLN A 309 6.71 -7.39 4.36
C GLN A 309 5.70 -6.37 3.84
N PHE A 310 6.14 -5.40 3.03
CA PHE A 310 5.25 -4.41 2.46
C PHE A 310 4.32 -5.03 1.40
N ILE A 311 4.82 -5.95 0.57
CA ILE A 311 3.96 -6.75 -0.31
C ILE A 311 2.93 -7.56 0.49
N LEU A 312 3.32 -8.16 1.63
CA LEU A 312 2.36 -8.87 2.50
C LEU A 312 1.26 -7.94 3.04
N MET A 313 1.60 -6.71 3.41
CA MET A 313 0.60 -5.72 3.83
C MET A 313 -0.30 -5.30 2.67
N SER A 314 0.23 -5.15 1.47
CA SER A 314 -0.57 -4.87 0.27
C SER A 314 -1.53 -6.01 -0.06
N ARG A 315 -1.10 -7.28 0.11
CA ARG A 315 -1.98 -8.45 0.01
C ARG A 315 -3.10 -8.43 1.05
N ALA A 316 -2.76 -8.08 2.31
CA ALA A 316 -3.74 -7.91 3.38
C ALA A 316 -4.77 -6.83 3.05
N ASN A 317 -4.32 -5.72 2.48
CA ASN A 317 -5.18 -4.63 2.03
C ASN A 317 -6.12 -5.07 0.90
N ALA A 318 -5.61 -5.79 -0.08
CA ALA A 318 -6.40 -6.30 -1.19
C ALA A 318 -7.54 -7.21 -0.68
N ILE A 319 -7.21 -8.18 0.18
CA ILE A 319 -8.18 -9.10 0.76
C ILE A 319 -9.21 -8.35 1.62
N SER A 320 -8.75 -7.50 2.55
CA SER A 320 -9.63 -6.86 3.54
C SER A 320 -10.63 -5.89 2.93
N ASN A 321 -10.31 -5.33 1.78
CA ASN A 321 -11.13 -4.33 1.12
C ASN A 321 -11.79 -4.85 -0.16
N ASP A 322 -11.54 -6.11 -0.52
CA ASP A 322 -12.05 -6.75 -1.74
C ASP A 322 -11.75 -5.92 -3.01
N ARG A 323 -10.50 -5.44 -3.13
CA ARG A 323 -10.04 -4.60 -4.25
C ARG A 323 -8.67 -5.05 -4.71
N PRO A 324 -8.39 -5.04 -6.02
CA PRO A 324 -7.04 -5.22 -6.51
C PRO A 324 -6.14 -4.09 -6.02
N VAL A 325 -4.90 -4.43 -5.69
CA VAL A 325 -3.88 -3.50 -5.24
C VAL A 325 -2.70 -3.53 -6.20
N ILE A 326 -2.35 -2.37 -6.71
CA ILE A 326 -1.17 -2.15 -7.54
C ILE A 326 -0.10 -1.50 -6.65
N HIS A 327 0.95 -2.23 -6.36
CA HIS A 327 2.07 -1.77 -5.54
C HIS A 327 3.21 -1.35 -6.45
N SER A 328 3.41 -0.05 -6.62
CA SER A 328 4.44 0.52 -7.51
C SER A 328 5.61 1.05 -6.69
N ALA A 329 6.78 0.43 -6.80
CA ALA A 329 8.00 0.77 -6.07
C ALA A 329 9.10 1.29 -7.00
N ILE A 330 9.87 2.29 -6.53
CA ILE A 330 10.97 2.84 -7.34
C ILE A 330 12.17 1.90 -7.42
N THR A 331 12.45 1.16 -6.35
CA THR A 331 13.64 0.30 -6.19
C THR A 331 13.32 -1.03 -5.52
N GLY A 332 12.26 -1.04 -4.72
CA GLY A 332 11.76 -2.22 -4.03
C GLY A 332 11.11 -3.21 -4.98
N LYS A 333 10.19 -4.00 -4.46
CA LYS A 333 9.40 -4.93 -5.26
C LYS A 333 8.10 -4.25 -5.66
N SER A 334 7.88 -4.05 -6.95
CA SER A 334 6.56 -3.69 -7.49
C SER A 334 5.75 -4.96 -7.70
N ALA A 335 4.43 -4.89 -7.55
CA ALA A 335 3.57 -6.06 -7.73
C ALA A 335 2.14 -5.68 -8.13
N PHE A 336 1.51 -6.54 -8.91
CA PHE A 336 0.08 -6.59 -9.12
C PHE A 336 -0.53 -7.65 -8.22
N ILE A 337 -1.58 -7.29 -7.48
CA ILE A 337 -2.21 -8.13 -6.47
C ILE A 337 -3.71 -8.11 -6.71
N ASP A 338 -4.33 -9.29 -6.88
CA ASP A 338 -5.77 -9.38 -7.04
C ASP A 338 -6.53 -9.15 -5.70
N ASN A 339 -7.84 -9.04 -5.76
CA ASN A 339 -8.69 -8.83 -4.59
C ASN A 339 -8.68 -9.99 -3.57
N ASN A 340 -8.14 -11.15 -3.94
CA ASN A 340 -7.96 -12.28 -3.05
C ASN A 340 -6.55 -12.31 -2.43
N GLY A 341 -5.72 -11.32 -2.73
CA GLY A 341 -4.36 -11.21 -2.22
C GLY A 341 -3.34 -12.08 -2.94
N LYS A 342 -3.67 -12.63 -4.12
CA LYS A 342 -2.73 -13.34 -4.96
C LYS A 342 -1.84 -12.35 -5.69
N VAL A 343 -0.54 -12.55 -5.63
CA VAL A 343 0.41 -11.81 -6.45
C VAL A 343 0.36 -12.36 -7.87
N LEU A 344 -0.10 -11.55 -8.81
CA LEU A 344 -0.20 -11.90 -10.23
C LEU A 344 1.16 -11.85 -10.89
N SER A 345 1.89 -10.76 -10.66
CA SER A 345 3.26 -10.56 -11.13
C SER A 345 4.02 -9.63 -10.18
N GLN A 346 5.34 -9.71 -10.18
CA GLN A 346 6.21 -8.96 -9.27
C GLN A 346 7.59 -8.73 -9.89
N THR A 347 8.18 -7.56 -9.62
CA THR A 347 9.57 -7.23 -9.99
C THR A 347 10.57 -7.77 -8.98
N ASN A 348 11.86 -7.69 -9.34
CA ASN A 348 12.97 -7.92 -8.42
C ASN A 348 13.39 -6.61 -7.71
N LEU A 349 14.16 -6.76 -6.62
CA LEU A 349 14.81 -5.62 -5.95
C LEU A 349 15.89 -5.02 -6.84
N PHE A 350 16.04 -3.69 -6.81
CA PHE A 350 17.10 -2.95 -7.47
C PHE A 350 17.19 -3.17 -8.99
N THR A 351 16.06 -3.48 -9.63
CA THR A 351 15.98 -3.63 -11.08
C THR A 351 15.30 -2.43 -11.73
N SER A 352 15.73 -2.08 -12.95
CA SER A 352 15.02 -1.17 -13.83
C SER A 352 14.22 -2.02 -14.81
N GLU A 353 12.90 -2.06 -14.64
CA GLU A 353 12.05 -2.95 -15.44
C GLU A 353 10.61 -2.43 -15.56
N ILE A 354 9.90 -2.94 -16.55
CA ILE A 354 8.48 -2.69 -16.77
C ILE A 354 7.70 -3.94 -16.39
N LEU A 355 6.73 -3.76 -15.52
CA LEU A 355 5.79 -4.83 -15.16
C LEU A 355 4.42 -4.51 -15.79
N ASN A 356 3.85 -5.46 -16.52
CA ASN A 356 2.57 -5.30 -17.23
C ASN A 356 1.58 -6.38 -16.83
N GLU A 357 0.33 -6.00 -16.54
CA GLU A 357 -0.72 -6.93 -16.14
C GLU A 357 -2.11 -6.42 -16.54
N ASN A 358 -3.06 -7.34 -16.69
CA ASN A 358 -4.47 -7.03 -16.85
C ASN A 358 -5.18 -7.16 -15.50
N ILE A 359 -5.82 -6.09 -15.07
CA ILE A 359 -6.48 -5.99 -13.75
C ILE A 359 -7.99 -5.97 -13.94
N ASN A 360 -8.70 -6.66 -13.04
CA ASN A 360 -10.15 -6.62 -12.95
C ASN A 360 -10.57 -5.56 -11.92
N PRO A 361 -11.07 -4.39 -12.30
CA PRO A 361 -11.65 -3.44 -11.36
C PRO A 361 -12.87 -4.07 -10.66
N ILE A 362 -13.08 -3.73 -9.39
CA ILE A 362 -14.21 -4.26 -8.62
C ILE A 362 -15.11 -3.12 -8.19
N ASN A 363 -16.31 -3.08 -8.75
CA ASN A 363 -17.34 -2.12 -8.40
C ASN A 363 -17.84 -2.34 -6.96
N SER A 364 -18.18 -1.24 -6.27
CA SER A 364 -18.74 -1.26 -4.90
C SER A 364 -20.16 -1.78 -4.86
#